data_a139e717c205d187a47d48c32dfe824b
#
_entry.id   a139e717c205d187a47d48c32dfe824b
#
_cell.length_a   1.000
_cell.length_b   1.000
_cell.length_c   1.000
_cell.angle_alpha   90.00
_cell.angle_beta   90.00
_cell.angle_gamma   90.00
#
_symmetry.space_group_name_H-M   'P 1'
#
loop_
_entity.id
_entity.type
_entity.pdbx_description
1 polymer ?
#
loop_
_entity_poly.entity_id
_entity_poly.type
_entity_poly.pdbx_seq_one_letter_code
_entity_poly.pdbx_strand_id
1 'polypeptide(L)'
;MIGHWRNDATAFSTLLGRAAEVMRTSPYREGCVVRLPKRGTLLVTGDLHDSVEGLECAVRLARLTEGLDHSVVLHELIHSEHVTDGIDRSHRMLAMLAELILAHPLQVHPLLANHEIAQCRRQKISKSGVDSVDCFDAGLEWAFGDDADIAGAAVAAFIRAMPLAILCDNGLMVSHSLPAEGSMRWFDVRVLERALHDEDFDAPDGAAYLMTWGRNHAASQLATLAREWGVKTFVVGHTHVADGVAFRMPNLVVINSDHSSAKCIEVDVSQPIAAADVLARQAKPLLGGLGGLGAASEERDL
;
A
#
# COMPACT_ATOMS: atom_id res chain seq x y z
N MET A 1 7.00 22.95 0.05
CA MET A 1 5.88 23.52 -0.74
C MET A 1 4.68 22.59 -0.54
N ILE A 2 3.97 22.77 0.57
CA ILE A 2 2.86 21.89 0.95
C ILE A 2 1.57 22.57 0.52
N GLY A 3 0.79 21.94 -0.36
CA GLY A 3 -0.63 22.18 -0.50
C GLY A 3 -1.14 23.08 -1.61
N HIS A 4 -0.45 23.33 -2.71
CA HIS A 4 -1.02 24.04 -3.86
C HIS A 4 -2.15 23.28 -4.59
N TRP A 5 -2.32 21.99 -4.31
CA TRP A 5 -3.32 21.10 -4.89
C TRP A 5 -4.66 21.10 -4.15
N ARG A 6 -4.75 21.70 -2.95
CA ARG A 6 -5.87 21.49 -2.00
C ARG A 6 -7.23 21.98 -2.46
N ASN A 7 -7.43 22.74 -3.44
CA ASN A 7 -8.72 23.13 -4.03
C ASN A 7 -8.55 23.46 -5.51
N ASP A 8 -7.55 22.84 -6.13
CA ASP A 8 -7.22 23.02 -7.54
C ASP A 8 -7.08 21.64 -8.18
N ALA A 9 -8.12 21.20 -8.88
CA ALA A 9 -8.17 19.91 -9.55
C ALA A 9 -7.06 19.75 -10.60
N THR A 10 -6.67 20.84 -11.26
CA THR A 10 -5.59 20.83 -12.27
C THR A 10 -4.23 20.59 -11.61
N ALA A 11 -3.95 21.28 -10.49
CA ALA A 11 -2.72 21.09 -9.72
C ALA A 11 -2.67 19.68 -9.11
N PHE A 12 -3.78 19.19 -8.54
CA PHE A 12 -3.92 17.84 -8.01
C PHE A 12 -3.68 16.79 -9.10
N SER A 13 -4.33 16.91 -10.24
CA SER A 13 -4.19 15.98 -11.37
C SER A 13 -2.78 15.99 -11.94
N THR A 14 -2.14 17.15 -12.02
CA THR A 14 -0.75 17.30 -12.46
C THR A 14 0.21 16.58 -11.51
N LEU A 15 0.00 16.74 -10.19
CA LEU A 15 0.80 16.08 -9.15
C LEU A 15 0.71 14.55 -9.27
N LEU A 16 -0.52 14.02 -9.32
CA LEU A 16 -0.75 12.58 -9.46
C LEU A 16 -0.19 12.04 -10.77
N GLY A 17 -0.39 12.76 -11.89
CA GLY A 17 0.12 12.36 -13.20
C GLY A 17 1.64 12.24 -13.24
N ARG A 18 2.36 13.21 -12.64
CA ARG A 18 3.83 13.17 -12.53
C ARG A 18 4.31 11.98 -11.68
N ALA A 19 3.67 11.73 -10.54
CA ALA A 19 4.04 10.61 -9.69
C ALA A 19 3.71 9.25 -10.35
N ALA A 20 2.59 9.15 -11.08
CA ALA A 20 2.24 7.98 -11.88
C ALA A 20 3.30 7.69 -12.95
N GLU A 21 3.83 8.72 -13.61
CA GLU A 21 4.89 8.56 -14.60
C GLU A 21 6.19 8.06 -13.95
N VAL A 22 6.57 8.60 -12.80
CA VAL A 22 7.73 8.11 -12.01
C VAL A 22 7.59 6.62 -11.68
N MET A 23 6.40 6.18 -11.24
CA MET A 23 6.15 4.76 -10.96
C MET A 23 6.27 3.87 -12.20
N ARG A 24 5.75 4.32 -13.36
CA ARG A 24 5.80 3.55 -14.61
C ARG A 24 7.21 3.46 -15.20
N THR A 25 7.98 4.53 -15.08
CA THR A 25 9.33 4.65 -15.66
C THR A 25 10.46 4.30 -14.71
N SER A 26 10.12 3.85 -13.48
CA SER A 26 11.12 3.42 -12.50
C SER A 26 12.02 2.32 -13.08
N PRO A 27 13.35 2.41 -12.92
CA PRO A 27 14.28 1.37 -13.37
C PRO A 27 14.06 0.02 -12.66
N TYR A 28 13.30 0.00 -11.57
CA TYR A 28 12.92 -1.22 -10.86
C TYR A 28 11.57 -1.79 -11.33
N ARG A 29 10.86 -1.11 -12.24
CA ARG A 29 9.57 -1.57 -12.74
C ARG A 29 9.75 -2.62 -13.84
N GLU A 30 9.18 -3.81 -13.61
CA GLU A 30 9.08 -4.90 -14.57
C GLU A 30 7.61 -5.30 -14.71
N GLY A 31 6.96 -4.90 -15.80
CA GLY A 31 5.54 -5.15 -15.99
C GLY A 31 4.68 -4.56 -14.85
N CYS A 32 3.98 -5.41 -14.11
CA CYS A 32 3.16 -4.99 -12.98
C CYS A 32 3.87 -5.04 -11.63
N VAL A 33 5.16 -5.42 -11.56
CA VAL A 33 5.90 -5.53 -10.30
C VAL A 33 7.04 -4.52 -10.22
N VAL A 34 7.49 -4.24 -9.00
CA VAL A 34 8.77 -3.58 -8.73
C VAL A 34 9.73 -4.64 -8.23
N ARG A 35 10.89 -4.76 -8.86
CA ARG A 35 11.95 -5.68 -8.46
C ARG A 35 13.09 -4.93 -7.78
N LEU A 36 13.22 -5.13 -6.46
CA LEU A 36 14.26 -4.48 -5.67
C LEU A 36 15.53 -5.32 -5.63
N PRO A 37 16.71 -4.70 -5.86
CA PRO A 37 17.98 -5.38 -5.79
C PRO A 37 18.29 -5.82 -4.35
N LYS A 38 19.18 -6.82 -4.22
CA LYS A 38 19.64 -7.34 -2.93
C LYS A 38 20.57 -6.37 -2.20
N ARG A 39 20.05 -5.20 -1.79
CA ARG A 39 20.79 -4.17 -1.04
C ARG A 39 19.85 -3.31 -0.20
N GLY A 40 20.35 -2.89 0.98
CA GLY A 40 19.69 -1.91 1.84
C GLY A 40 18.55 -2.47 2.68
N THR A 41 17.69 -1.59 3.16
CA THR A 41 16.57 -1.91 4.06
C THR A 41 15.23 -1.54 3.42
N LEU A 42 14.23 -2.39 3.64
CA LEU A 42 12.86 -2.18 3.21
C LEU A 42 11.95 -2.15 4.43
N LEU A 43 11.28 -1.03 4.67
CA LEU A 43 10.18 -0.96 5.63
C LEU A 43 8.88 -1.36 4.92
N VAL A 44 8.12 -2.27 5.52
CA VAL A 44 6.81 -2.71 5.00
C VAL A 44 5.74 -2.35 6.02
N THR A 45 4.70 -1.61 5.60
CA THR A 45 3.48 -1.41 6.39
C THR A 45 2.42 -2.44 6.00
N GLY A 46 1.34 -2.52 6.76
CA GLY A 46 0.04 -3.01 6.31
C GLY A 46 -0.82 -1.85 5.83
N ASP A 47 -2.13 -2.07 5.81
CA ASP A 47 -3.14 -1.12 5.36
C ASP A 47 -3.11 0.16 6.21
N LEU A 48 -3.24 1.34 5.56
CA LEU A 48 -3.14 2.65 6.24
C LEU A 48 -4.49 3.38 6.34
N HIS A 49 -5.41 3.18 5.39
CA HIS A 49 -6.78 3.73 5.42
C HIS A 49 -6.89 5.19 5.92
N ASP A 50 -6.26 6.12 5.21
CA ASP A 50 -6.21 7.57 5.55
C ASP A 50 -5.49 7.89 6.87
N SER A 51 -4.70 6.98 7.43
CA SER A 51 -3.88 7.27 8.61
C SER A 51 -2.68 8.14 8.24
N VAL A 52 -2.85 9.46 8.33
CA VAL A 52 -1.77 10.44 8.11
C VAL A 52 -0.63 10.20 9.10
N GLU A 53 -0.96 9.95 10.38
CA GLU A 53 0.04 9.63 11.41
C GLU A 53 0.80 8.35 11.06
N GLY A 54 0.09 7.32 10.57
CA GLY A 54 0.70 6.07 10.12
C GLY A 54 1.69 6.30 8.97
N LEU A 55 1.30 7.09 7.97
CA LEU A 55 2.17 7.47 6.85
C LEU A 55 3.42 8.22 7.33
N GLU A 56 3.26 9.24 8.18
CA GLU A 56 4.37 10.03 8.73
C GLU A 56 5.33 9.17 9.56
N CYS A 57 4.79 8.24 10.37
CA CYS A 57 5.58 7.29 11.14
C CYS A 57 6.34 6.32 10.21
N ALA A 58 5.70 5.79 9.17
CA ALA A 58 6.34 4.90 8.21
C ALA A 58 7.50 5.60 7.48
N VAL A 59 7.29 6.83 6.98
CA VAL A 59 8.33 7.62 6.30
C VAL A 59 9.52 7.89 7.21
N ARG A 60 9.28 8.26 8.48
CA ARG A 60 10.34 8.49 9.47
C ARG A 60 11.10 7.21 9.79
N LEU A 61 10.40 6.10 10.02
CA LEU A 61 11.04 4.81 10.31
C LEU A 61 11.80 4.25 9.12
N ALA A 62 11.36 4.54 7.90
CA ALA A 62 12.03 4.15 6.67
C ALA A 62 13.35 4.91 6.42
N ARG A 63 13.60 6.04 7.09
CA ARG A 63 14.85 6.81 7.00
C ARG A 63 15.25 7.18 5.57
N LEU A 64 14.28 7.56 4.74
CA LEU A 64 14.48 7.80 3.30
C LEU A 64 15.55 8.87 2.98
N THR A 65 15.80 9.79 3.91
CA THR A 65 16.81 10.86 3.77
C THR A 65 18.22 10.43 4.15
N GLU A 66 18.42 9.24 4.75
CA GLU A 66 19.73 8.77 5.19
C GLU A 66 20.52 8.09 4.06
N GLY A 67 19.88 7.76 2.95
CA GLY A 67 20.53 7.16 1.78
C GLY A 67 19.56 6.49 0.83
N LEU A 68 20.00 6.21 -0.39
CA LEU A 68 19.20 5.54 -1.42
C LEU A 68 18.94 4.03 -1.13
N ASP A 69 19.62 3.48 -0.14
CA ASP A 69 19.47 2.08 0.26
C ASP A 69 18.34 1.86 1.29
N HIS A 70 17.52 2.89 1.55
CA HIS A 70 16.35 2.84 2.40
C HIS A 70 15.09 2.97 1.55
N SER A 71 14.14 2.05 1.72
CA SER A 71 12.90 2.04 0.96
C SER A 71 11.69 1.74 1.85
N VAL A 72 10.50 2.12 1.39
CA VAL A 72 9.22 1.84 2.07
C VAL A 72 8.19 1.27 1.12
N VAL A 73 7.46 0.27 1.57
CA VAL A 73 6.24 -0.24 0.94
C VAL A 73 5.03 0.22 1.75
N LEU A 74 4.06 0.82 1.07
CA LEU A 74 2.83 1.37 1.64
C LEU A 74 1.62 0.65 1.02
N HIS A 75 0.70 0.21 1.87
CA HIS A 75 -0.52 -0.49 1.47
C HIS A 75 -1.75 0.36 1.71
N GLU A 76 -2.76 0.20 0.85
CA GLU A 76 -4.14 0.63 1.01
C GLU A 76 -4.30 1.99 1.71
N LEU A 77 -4.19 3.06 0.92
CA LEU A 77 -4.09 4.42 1.45
C LEU A 77 -5.43 5.13 1.56
N ILE A 78 -6.42 4.73 0.73
CA ILE A 78 -7.72 5.40 0.64
C ILE A 78 -8.81 4.67 1.43
N HIS A 79 -10.00 5.27 1.40
CA HIS A 79 -11.20 4.82 2.10
C HIS A 79 -11.05 4.88 3.62
N SER A 80 -11.11 6.12 4.12
CA SER A 80 -11.01 6.44 5.55
C SER A 80 -12.03 5.67 6.40
N GLU A 81 -11.62 5.24 7.59
CA GLU A 81 -12.56 4.79 8.62
C GLU A 81 -13.31 5.98 9.26
N HIS A 82 -12.80 7.20 9.11
CA HIS A 82 -13.33 8.42 9.71
C HIS A 82 -14.03 9.29 8.67
N VAL A 83 -15.17 8.78 8.16
CA VAL A 83 -16.04 9.53 7.25
C VAL A 83 -16.90 10.50 8.06
N THR A 84 -16.91 11.79 7.69
CA THR A 84 -17.74 12.82 8.32
C THR A 84 -18.79 13.30 7.33
N ASP A 85 -20.07 13.19 7.70
CA ASP A 85 -21.21 13.59 6.86
C ASP A 85 -21.21 12.93 5.45
N GLY A 86 -20.75 11.68 5.36
CA GLY A 86 -20.64 10.96 4.10
C GLY A 86 -19.44 11.39 3.22
N ILE A 87 -18.56 12.26 3.72
CA ILE A 87 -17.41 12.79 2.99
C ILE A 87 -16.13 12.10 3.45
N ASP A 88 -15.50 11.35 2.56
CA ASP A 88 -14.17 10.77 2.74
C ASP A 88 -13.12 11.68 2.09
N ARG A 89 -12.16 12.15 2.88
CA ARG A 89 -11.11 13.06 2.44
C ARG A 89 -9.78 12.36 2.15
N SER A 90 -9.78 11.05 2.00
CA SER A 90 -8.56 10.27 1.81
C SER A 90 -7.87 10.51 0.45
N HIS A 91 -8.48 11.24 -0.48
CA HIS A 91 -7.80 11.76 -1.68
C HIS A 91 -6.51 12.54 -1.34
N ARG A 92 -6.46 13.17 -0.15
CA ARG A 92 -5.26 13.84 0.36
C ARG A 92 -4.08 12.88 0.58
N MET A 93 -4.35 11.63 0.95
CA MET A 93 -3.31 10.61 1.10
C MET A 93 -2.62 10.30 -0.22
N LEU A 94 -3.39 10.28 -1.33
CA LEU A 94 -2.82 10.10 -2.66
C LEU A 94 -1.94 11.28 -3.07
N ALA A 95 -2.31 12.51 -2.69
CA ALA A 95 -1.48 13.69 -2.94
C ALA A 95 -0.18 13.66 -2.11
N MET A 96 -0.27 13.34 -0.82
CA MET A 96 0.90 13.18 0.05
C MET A 96 1.83 12.07 -0.46
N LEU A 97 1.26 10.95 -0.87
CA LEU A 97 2.00 9.86 -1.50
C LEU A 97 2.69 10.31 -2.79
N ALA A 98 1.99 11.05 -3.64
CA ALA A 98 2.56 11.57 -4.89
C ALA A 98 3.73 12.53 -4.63
N GLU A 99 3.63 13.41 -3.64
CA GLU A 99 4.74 14.26 -3.19
C GLU A 99 5.93 13.43 -2.70
N LEU A 100 5.69 12.36 -1.93
CA LEU A 100 6.73 11.44 -1.46
C LEU A 100 7.40 10.68 -2.60
N ILE A 101 6.66 10.18 -3.58
CA ILE A 101 7.20 9.50 -4.76
C ILE A 101 8.09 10.45 -5.56
N LEU A 102 7.67 11.71 -5.74
CA LEU A 102 8.47 12.70 -6.46
C LEU A 102 9.75 13.11 -5.71
N ALA A 103 9.70 13.12 -4.37
CA ALA A 103 10.86 13.40 -3.54
C ALA A 103 11.84 12.20 -3.44
N HIS A 104 11.31 10.98 -3.47
CA HIS A 104 12.04 9.73 -3.26
C HIS A 104 11.68 8.67 -4.32
N PRO A 105 11.97 8.91 -5.62
CA PRO A 105 11.42 8.14 -6.74
C PRO A 105 11.84 6.67 -6.80
N LEU A 106 12.93 6.29 -6.12
CA LEU A 106 13.45 4.93 -6.09
C LEU A 106 13.21 4.21 -4.75
N GLN A 107 12.57 4.89 -3.80
CA GLN A 107 12.51 4.45 -2.41
C GLN A 107 11.07 4.27 -1.89
N VAL A 108 10.08 4.93 -2.53
CA VAL A 108 8.66 4.87 -2.12
C VAL A 108 7.88 4.00 -3.09
N HIS A 109 7.32 2.92 -2.57
CA HIS A 109 6.64 1.90 -3.36
C HIS A 109 5.23 1.64 -2.81
N PRO A 110 4.20 2.37 -3.29
CA PRO A 110 2.82 2.00 -2.96
C PRO A 110 2.45 0.69 -3.63
N LEU A 111 1.55 -0.07 -3.02
CA LEU A 111 0.97 -1.27 -3.62
C LEU A 111 -0.47 -1.06 -4.02
N LEU A 112 -0.84 -1.64 -5.16
CA LEU A 112 -2.22 -1.75 -5.58
C LEU A 112 -2.99 -2.62 -4.60
N ALA A 113 -4.09 -2.09 -4.04
CA ALA A 113 -4.92 -2.75 -3.05
C ALA A 113 -6.38 -2.83 -3.50
N ASN A 114 -7.20 -3.57 -2.76
CA ASN A 114 -8.59 -3.78 -3.18
C ASN A 114 -9.44 -2.52 -3.09
N HIS A 115 -9.20 -1.62 -2.14
CA HIS A 115 -9.91 -0.34 -2.05
C HIS A 115 -9.52 0.60 -3.20
N GLU A 116 -8.27 0.62 -3.63
CA GLU A 116 -7.82 1.32 -4.83
C GLU A 116 -8.47 0.75 -6.09
N ILE A 117 -8.55 -0.58 -6.24
CA ILE A 117 -9.25 -1.22 -7.37
C ILE A 117 -10.75 -0.86 -7.36
N ALA A 118 -11.39 -0.97 -6.19
CA ALA A 118 -12.81 -0.62 -6.05
C ALA A 118 -13.09 0.83 -6.47
N GLN A 119 -12.26 1.79 -6.05
CA GLN A 119 -12.36 3.19 -6.46
C GLN A 119 -12.13 3.37 -7.96
N CYS A 120 -11.08 2.76 -8.50
CA CYS A 120 -10.73 2.85 -9.92
C CYS A 120 -11.81 2.27 -10.85
N ARG A 121 -12.51 1.21 -10.40
CA ARG A 121 -13.56 0.52 -11.17
C ARG A 121 -14.98 0.96 -10.77
N ARG A 122 -15.12 1.88 -9.80
CA ARG A 122 -16.39 2.31 -9.19
C ARG A 122 -17.21 1.10 -8.71
N GLN A 123 -16.50 0.10 -8.18
CA GLN A 123 -17.09 -1.11 -7.63
C GLN A 123 -17.46 -0.87 -6.16
N LYS A 124 -18.70 -1.09 -5.80
CA LYS A 124 -19.16 -0.94 -4.41
C LYS A 124 -18.33 -1.76 -3.45
N ILE A 125 -17.82 -1.08 -2.44
CA ILE A 125 -17.14 -1.68 -1.29
C ILE A 125 -17.69 -1.04 -0.02
N SER A 126 -18.22 -1.87 0.88
CA SER A 126 -18.87 -1.38 2.09
C SER A 126 -17.97 -1.56 3.30
N LYS A 127 -17.75 -0.47 4.03
CA LYS A 127 -17.11 -0.48 5.35
C LYS A 127 -18.11 0.14 6.35
N SER A 128 -18.43 -0.57 7.42
CA SER A 128 -19.40 -0.11 8.43
C SER A 128 -20.80 0.28 7.88
N GLY A 129 -21.24 -0.38 6.79
CA GLY A 129 -22.56 -0.15 6.19
C GLY A 129 -22.65 1.03 5.23
N VAL A 130 -21.55 1.72 4.96
CA VAL A 130 -21.47 2.85 4.01
C VAL A 130 -20.68 2.42 2.78
N ASP A 131 -21.07 2.89 1.59
CA ASP A 131 -20.31 2.69 0.35
C ASP A 131 -19.09 3.63 0.36
N SER A 132 -17.89 3.05 0.46
CA SER A 132 -16.67 3.84 0.56
C SER A 132 -16.33 4.58 -0.75
N VAL A 133 -16.74 4.03 -1.91
CA VAL A 133 -16.53 4.67 -3.21
C VAL A 133 -17.38 5.94 -3.33
N ASP A 134 -18.68 5.85 -2.97
CA ASP A 134 -19.57 7.02 -2.99
C ASP A 134 -19.06 8.12 -2.01
N CYS A 135 -18.56 7.73 -0.83
CA CYS A 135 -18.01 8.69 0.13
C CYS A 135 -16.73 9.36 -0.38
N PHE A 136 -15.86 8.62 -1.06
CA PHE A 136 -14.64 9.16 -1.66
C PHE A 136 -14.98 10.13 -2.80
N ASP A 137 -15.95 9.79 -3.66
CA ASP A 137 -16.42 10.69 -4.72
C ASP A 137 -17.01 11.97 -4.12
N ALA A 138 -17.83 11.88 -3.06
CA ALA A 138 -18.31 13.05 -2.32
C ALA A 138 -17.15 13.89 -1.73
N GLY A 139 -16.05 13.24 -1.36
CA GLY A 139 -14.80 13.89 -0.93
C GLY A 139 -14.14 14.70 -2.05
N LEU A 140 -14.14 14.16 -3.27
CA LEU A 140 -13.64 14.89 -4.46
C LEU A 140 -14.55 16.06 -4.82
N GLU A 141 -15.88 15.88 -4.80
CA GLU A 141 -16.85 16.96 -5.02
C GLU A 141 -16.69 18.08 -3.99
N TRP A 142 -16.52 17.71 -2.70
CA TRP A 142 -16.29 18.68 -1.63
C TRP A 142 -15.00 19.48 -1.85
N ALA A 143 -13.93 18.84 -2.35
CA ALA A 143 -12.62 19.47 -2.52
C ALA A 143 -12.51 20.29 -3.80
N PHE A 144 -13.14 19.86 -4.90
CA PHE A 144 -12.88 20.36 -6.25
C PHE A 144 -14.15 20.87 -6.96
N GLY A 145 -15.34 20.74 -6.37
CA GLY A 145 -16.58 21.23 -6.95
C GLY A 145 -16.84 20.66 -8.35
N ASP A 146 -17.12 21.55 -9.30
CA ASP A 146 -17.42 21.18 -10.70
C ASP A 146 -16.26 20.45 -11.41
N ASP A 147 -15.03 20.54 -10.90
CA ASP A 147 -13.84 19.89 -11.46
C ASP A 147 -13.55 18.52 -10.83
N ALA A 148 -14.45 17.97 -10.00
CA ALA A 148 -14.28 16.66 -9.34
C ALA A 148 -14.02 15.51 -10.32
N ASP A 149 -14.65 15.52 -11.49
CA ASP A 149 -14.43 14.49 -12.53
C ASP A 149 -12.98 14.49 -13.05
N ILE A 150 -12.35 15.69 -13.15
CA ILE A 150 -10.94 15.81 -13.54
C ILE A 150 -10.05 15.16 -12.49
N ALA A 151 -10.33 15.43 -11.22
CA ALA A 151 -9.60 14.83 -10.10
C ALA A 151 -9.82 13.31 -10.04
N GLY A 152 -11.05 12.83 -10.22
CA GLY A 152 -11.40 11.41 -10.24
C GLY A 152 -10.69 10.64 -11.36
N ALA A 153 -10.61 11.22 -12.57
CA ALA A 153 -9.86 10.63 -13.67
C ALA A 153 -8.35 10.52 -13.35
N ALA A 154 -7.78 11.54 -12.70
CA ALA A 154 -6.38 11.52 -12.28
C ALA A 154 -6.12 10.46 -11.18
N VAL A 155 -7.05 10.31 -10.22
CA VAL A 155 -7.00 9.24 -9.21
C VAL A 155 -6.98 7.87 -9.87
N ALA A 156 -7.89 7.60 -10.80
CA ALA A 156 -7.95 6.32 -11.51
C ALA A 156 -6.65 6.05 -12.29
N ALA A 157 -6.08 7.05 -12.97
CA ALA A 157 -4.83 6.92 -13.69
C ALA A 157 -3.62 6.68 -12.77
N PHE A 158 -3.61 7.29 -11.59
CA PHE A 158 -2.58 7.10 -10.56
C PHE A 158 -2.66 5.69 -9.96
N ILE A 159 -3.84 5.21 -9.61
CA ILE A 159 -4.06 3.85 -9.09
C ILE A 159 -3.57 2.80 -10.09
N ARG A 160 -3.87 2.97 -11.38
CA ARG A 160 -3.42 2.06 -12.45
C ARG A 160 -1.89 2.03 -12.64
N ALA A 161 -1.17 3.02 -12.11
CA ALA A 161 0.30 3.04 -12.13
C ALA A 161 0.92 2.28 -10.96
N MET A 162 0.18 2.00 -9.90
CA MET A 162 0.68 1.28 -8.73
C MET A 162 1.12 -0.14 -9.11
N PRO A 163 2.23 -0.65 -8.56
CA PRO A 163 2.64 -2.04 -8.74
C PRO A 163 1.72 -2.99 -7.97
N LEU A 164 1.54 -4.19 -8.54
CA LEU A 164 0.78 -5.27 -7.91
C LEU A 164 1.56 -5.97 -6.80
N ALA A 165 2.88 -6.03 -6.94
CA ALA A 165 3.77 -6.63 -5.95
C ALA A 165 5.17 -6.01 -5.98
N ILE A 166 5.88 -6.16 -4.87
CA ILE A 166 7.32 -5.90 -4.75
C ILE A 166 8.03 -7.24 -4.62
N LEU A 167 8.97 -7.52 -5.49
CA LEU A 167 9.83 -8.70 -5.45
C LEU A 167 11.25 -8.28 -5.07
N CYS A 168 11.82 -8.89 -4.05
CA CYS A 168 13.20 -8.66 -3.64
C CYS A 168 14.08 -9.86 -3.99
N ASP A 169 15.27 -9.60 -4.51
CA ASP A 169 16.22 -10.65 -4.92
C ASP A 169 16.70 -11.56 -3.77
N ASN A 170 16.36 -11.22 -2.52
CA ASN A 170 16.63 -12.06 -1.35
C ASN A 170 15.56 -13.15 -1.11
N GLY A 171 14.48 -13.16 -1.89
CA GLY A 171 13.37 -14.10 -1.80
C GLY A 171 12.13 -13.60 -1.05
N LEU A 172 12.06 -12.29 -0.72
CA LEU A 172 10.85 -11.66 -0.20
C LEU A 172 9.92 -11.24 -1.34
N MET A 173 8.63 -11.46 -1.15
CA MET A 173 7.56 -10.81 -1.93
C MET A 173 6.62 -10.07 -0.99
N VAL A 174 6.28 -8.84 -1.36
CA VAL A 174 5.25 -8.03 -0.69
C VAL A 174 4.15 -7.75 -1.70
N SER A 175 2.90 -8.01 -1.34
CA SER A 175 1.70 -7.70 -2.13
C SER A 175 0.56 -7.36 -1.17
N HIS A 176 -0.51 -6.72 -1.68
CA HIS A 176 -1.63 -6.40 -0.80
C HIS A 176 -2.30 -7.68 -0.25
N SER A 177 -2.51 -8.67 -1.12
CA SER A 177 -2.91 -10.02 -0.74
C SER A 177 -2.34 -11.06 -1.73
N LEU A 178 -2.86 -12.27 -1.70
CA LEU A 178 -2.64 -13.36 -2.64
C LEU A 178 -4.00 -13.92 -3.07
N PRO A 179 -4.11 -14.61 -4.22
CA PRO A 179 -5.38 -15.26 -4.61
C PRO A 179 -5.86 -16.19 -3.50
N ALA A 180 -7.18 -16.25 -3.26
CA ALA A 180 -7.73 -17.25 -2.37
C ALA A 180 -7.55 -18.66 -2.93
N GLU A 181 -7.47 -19.70 -2.07
CA GLU A 181 -7.31 -21.09 -2.50
C GLU A 181 -8.31 -21.49 -3.57
N GLY A 182 -9.59 -21.15 -3.37
CA GLY A 182 -10.68 -21.47 -4.30
C GLY A 182 -10.57 -20.81 -5.68
N SER A 183 -9.79 -19.71 -5.78
CA SER A 183 -9.61 -18.94 -7.01
C SER A 183 -8.42 -19.40 -7.85
N MET A 184 -7.55 -20.24 -7.31
CA MET A 184 -6.32 -20.69 -7.98
C MET A 184 -6.54 -21.34 -9.35
N ARG A 185 -7.69 -21.96 -9.58
CA ARG A 185 -8.03 -22.58 -10.86
C ARG A 185 -8.25 -21.60 -12.02
N TRP A 186 -8.52 -20.33 -11.71
CA TRP A 186 -8.72 -19.26 -12.71
C TRP A 186 -7.56 -18.26 -12.73
N PHE A 187 -6.70 -18.33 -11.71
CA PHE A 187 -5.63 -17.35 -11.55
C PHE A 187 -4.47 -17.59 -12.53
N ASP A 188 -4.14 -16.55 -13.30
CA ASP A 188 -2.94 -16.56 -14.14
C ASP A 188 -1.69 -16.28 -13.30
N VAL A 189 -0.94 -17.33 -12.96
CA VAL A 189 0.30 -17.20 -12.16
C VAL A 189 1.40 -16.38 -12.86
N ARG A 190 1.29 -16.18 -14.18
CA ARG A 190 2.24 -15.38 -14.95
C ARG A 190 1.91 -13.89 -14.99
N VAL A 191 0.86 -13.46 -14.28
CA VAL A 191 0.50 -12.04 -14.20
C VAL A 191 1.67 -11.16 -13.78
N LEU A 192 2.58 -11.66 -12.92
CA LEU A 192 3.75 -10.92 -12.46
C LEU A 192 4.82 -10.69 -13.54
N GLU A 193 4.72 -11.36 -14.69
CA GLU A 193 5.69 -11.28 -15.80
C GLU A 193 5.30 -10.22 -16.84
N ARG A 194 4.15 -9.56 -16.70
CA ARG A 194 3.58 -8.62 -17.68
C ARG A 194 2.99 -7.37 -17.06
N ALA A 195 2.71 -6.38 -17.88
CA ALA A 195 1.85 -5.25 -17.47
C ALA A 195 0.41 -5.73 -17.24
N LEU A 196 -0.31 -5.04 -16.35
CA LEU A 196 -1.75 -5.28 -16.17
C LEU A 196 -2.55 -4.74 -17.35
N HIS A 197 -3.51 -5.52 -17.78
CA HIS A 197 -4.56 -5.14 -18.72
C HIS A 197 -5.80 -4.64 -17.95
N ASP A 198 -6.75 -4.04 -18.65
CA ASP A 198 -7.95 -3.50 -18.02
C ASP A 198 -8.79 -4.60 -17.37
N GLU A 199 -8.87 -5.77 -17.99
CA GLU A 199 -9.58 -6.94 -17.51
C GLU A 199 -8.99 -7.53 -16.21
N ASP A 200 -7.71 -7.29 -15.93
CA ASP A 200 -7.09 -7.75 -14.68
C ASP A 200 -7.69 -7.10 -13.43
N PHE A 201 -8.31 -5.94 -13.58
CA PHE A 201 -8.97 -5.20 -12.50
C PHE A 201 -10.43 -5.64 -12.30
N ASP A 202 -11.00 -6.47 -13.17
CA ASP A 202 -12.43 -6.80 -13.14
C ASP A 202 -12.72 -7.93 -12.15
N ALA A 203 -13.79 -7.76 -11.38
CA ALA A 203 -14.35 -8.83 -10.57
C ALA A 203 -15.13 -9.82 -11.49
N PRO A 204 -15.18 -11.11 -11.16
CA PRO A 204 -14.56 -11.75 -9.98
C PRO A 204 -13.21 -12.43 -10.26
N ASP A 205 -12.70 -12.43 -11.49
CA ASP A 205 -11.62 -13.29 -11.95
C ASP A 205 -10.41 -12.56 -12.56
N GLY A 206 -10.42 -11.24 -12.62
CA GLY A 206 -9.25 -10.45 -13.00
C GLY A 206 -8.05 -10.72 -12.08
N ALA A 207 -6.86 -10.84 -12.66
CA ALA A 207 -5.69 -11.28 -11.91
C ALA A 207 -5.28 -10.29 -10.80
N ALA A 208 -5.37 -8.97 -11.03
CA ALA A 208 -5.14 -7.96 -10.01
C ALA A 208 -6.23 -7.98 -8.94
N TYR A 209 -7.50 -8.18 -9.35
CA TYR A 209 -8.60 -8.38 -8.41
C TYR A 209 -8.32 -9.57 -7.49
N LEU A 210 -7.98 -10.74 -8.03
CA LEU A 210 -7.70 -11.94 -7.24
C LEU A 210 -6.51 -11.76 -6.29
N MET A 211 -5.47 -11.03 -6.70
CA MET A 211 -4.28 -10.73 -5.90
C MET A 211 -4.54 -9.73 -4.76
N THR A 212 -5.66 -9.02 -4.79
CA THR A 212 -5.96 -8.00 -3.77
C THR A 212 -7.13 -8.37 -2.86
N TRP A 213 -8.00 -9.32 -3.25
CA TRP A 213 -9.20 -9.71 -2.49
C TRP A 213 -9.09 -11.04 -1.75
N GLY A 214 -8.03 -11.82 -1.94
CA GLY A 214 -7.90 -13.14 -1.33
C GLY A 214 -7.68 -13.08 0.18
N ARG A 215 -8.34 -13.95 0.95
CA ARG A 215 -8.23 -14.02 2.42
C ARG A 215 -7.89 -15.40 2.94
N ASN A 216 -8.28 -16.45 2.21
CA ASN A 216 -8.10 -17.83 2.63
C ASN A 216 -6.95 -18.46 1.83
N HIS A 217 -5.83 -18.66 2.48
CA HIS A 217 -4.61 -19.17 1.87
C HIS A 217 -4.24 -20.52 2.48
N ALA A 218 -4.33 -21.58 1.67
CA ALA A 218 -3.90 -22.91 2.09
C ALA A 218 -2.38 -23.08 1.99
N ALA A 219 -1.81 -23.92 2.85
CA ALA A 219 -0.38 -24.18 2.86
C ALA A 219 0.14 -24.74 1.51
N SER A 220 -0.64 -25.62 0.86
CA SER A 220 -0.32 -26.16 -0.47
C SER A 220 -0.31 -25.10 -1.58
N GLN A 221 -1.25 -24.16 -1.53
CA GLN A 221 -1.32 -23.02 -2.42
C GLN A 221 -0.10 -22.11 -2.25
N LEU A 222 0.22 -21.72 -1.01
CA LEU A 222 1.38 -20.89 -0.69
C LEU A 222 2.69 -21.53 -1.17
N ALA A 223 2.84 -22.85 -0.99
CA ALA A 223 3.99 -23.59 -1.49
C ALA A 223 4.05 -23.61 -3.03
N THR A 224 2.90 -23.68 -3.71
CA THR A 224 2.83 -23.60 -5.16
C THR A 224 3.25 -22.22 -5.67
N LEU A 225 2.65 -21.15 -5.14
CA LEU A 225 2.98 -19.76 -5.51
C LEU A 225 4.45 -19.44 -5.23
N ALA A 226 4.98 -19.89 -4.08
CA ALA A 226 6.39 -19.71 -3.73
C ALA A 226 7.33 -20.33 -4.76
N ARG A 227 7.01 -21.53 -5.25
CA ARG A 227 7.79 -22.23 -6.28
C ARG A 227 7.68 -21.53 -7.63
N GLU A 228 6.47 -21.18 -8.08
CA GLU A 228 6.22 -20.54 -9.38
C GLU A 228 6.93 -19.17 -9.48
N TRP A 229 6.95 -18.40 -8.39
CA TRP A 229 7.52 -17.04 -8.37
C TRP A 229 8.96 -16.98 -7.82
N GLY A 230 9.54 -18.11 -7.40
CA GLY A 230 10.88 -18.13 -6.80
C GLY A 230 10.96 -17.41 -5.45
N VAL A 231 9.83 -17.30 -4.73
CA VAL A 231 9.69 -16.59 -3.47
C VAL A 231 9.86 -17.55 -2.29
N LYS A 232 10.43 -17.07 -1.19
CA LYS A 232 10.58 -17.82 0.05
C LYS A 232 9.60 -17.39 1.14
N THR A 233 9.35 -16.09 1.23
CA THR A 233 8.47 -15.49 2.25
C THR A 233 7.57 -14.44 1.62
N PHE A 234 6.29 -14.51 1.92
CA PHE A 234 5.27 -13.52 1.56
C PHE A 234 4.97 -12.61 2.75
N VAL A 235 4.82 -11.32 2.49
CA VAL A 235 4.24 -10.33 3.43
C VAL A 235 3.04 -9.69 2.75
N VAL A 236 1.87 -9.72 3.42
CA VAL A 236 0.62 -9.15 2.90
C VAL A 236 -0.10 -8.32 3.96
N GLY A 237 -1.00 -7.44 3.54
CA GLY A 237 -1.97 -6.71 4.35
C GLY A 237 -3.37 -7.35 4.30
N HIS A 238 -4.38 -6.54 4.01
CA HIS A 238 -5.76 -6.90 3.65
C HIS A 238 -6.59 -7.60 4.74
N THR A 239 -6.00 -8.45 5.53
CA THR A 239 -6.73 -9.23 6.54
C THR A 239 -6.48 -8.66 7.92
N HIS A 240 -7.56 -8.28 8.62
CA HIS A 240 -7.44 -7.74 9.98
C HIS A 240 -6.81 -8.77 10.94
N VAL A 241 -5.83 -8.31 11.70
CA VAL A 241 -5.14 -9.07 12.75
C VAL A 241 -5.04 -8.21 14.01
N ALA A 242 -5.69 -8.63 15.09
CA ALA A 242 -5.83 -7.86 16.33
C ALA A 242 -4.48 -7.39 16.92
N ASP A 243 -3.43 -8.21 16.84
CA ASP A 243 -2.09 -7.88 17.34
C ASP A 243 -1.22 -7.15 16.31
N GLY A 244 -1.79 -6.75 15.15
CA GLY A 244 -1.12 -6.06 14.06
C GLY A 244 -0.21 -6.94 13.20
N VAL A 245 0.07 -8.18 13.58
CA VAL A 245 0.85 -9.13 12.79
C VAL A 245 0.46 -10.58 13.09
N ALA A 246 0.43 -11.42 12.05
CA ALA A 246 0.23 -12.86 12.21
C ALA A 246 1.12 -13.65 11.24
N PHE A 247 1.59 -14.81 11.70
CA PHE A 247 2.21 -15.81 10.85
C PHE A 247 1.17 -16.83 10.38
N ARG A 248 1.22 -17.20 9.11
CA ARG A 248 0.44 -18.27 8.49
C ARG A 248 1.40 -19.27 7.81
N MET A 249 1.29 -20.53 8.17
CA MET A 249 2.14 -21.57 7.58
C MET A 249 1.91 -21.74 6.07
N PRO A 250 2.95 -22.05 5.29
CA PRO A 250 4.33 -22.25 5.72
C PRO A 250 5.15 -20.96 5.74
N ASN A 251 4.77 -19.93 4.98
CA ASN A 251 5.66 -18.83 4.62
C ASN A 251 4.96 -17.49 4.40
N LEU A 252 3.81 -17.25 5.04
CA LEU A 252 3.03 -16.01 4.91
C LEU A 252 3.04 -15.22 6.22
N VAL A 253 3.34 -13.93 6.15
CA VAL A 253 3.14 -12.94 7.21
C VAL A 253 2.01 -12.02 6.78
N VAL A 254 1.03 -11.82 7.67
CA VAL A 254 -0.03 -10.82 7.52
C VAL A 254 0.26 -9.67 8.46
N ILE A 255 0.18 -8.42 7.97
CA ILE A 255 0.50 -7.22 8.74
C ILE A 255 -0.62 -6.18 8.61
N ASN A 256 -0.97 -5.51 9.73
CA ASN A 256 -1.90 -4.38 9.76
C ASN A 256 -1.23 -3.14 10.32
N SER A 257 -1.64 -1.97 9.81
CA SER A 257 -1.11 -0.66 10.21
C SER A 257 -2.19 0.40 10.44
N ASP A 258 -3.46 0.01 10.46
CA ASP A 258 -4.65 0.89 10.50
C ASP A 258 -5.35 1.00 11.86
N HIS A 259 -4.82 0.36 12.91
CA HIS A 259 -5.45 0.36 14.24
C HIS A 259 -4.43 0.53 15.38
N SER A 260 -4.90 0.54 16.63
CA SER A 260 -4.06 0.83 17.83
C SER A 260 -2.87 -0.12 18.03
N SER A 261 -2.94 -1.35 17.49
CA SER A 261 -1.83 -2.32 17.50
C SER A 261 -1.03 -2.29 16.20
N ALA A 262 -1.09 -1.20 15.43
CA ALA A 262 -0.42 -1.03 14.14
C ALA A 262 1.04 -1.48 14.18
N LYS A 263 1.44 -2.31 13.21
CA LYS A 263 2.80 -2.84 13.06
C LYS A 263 3.41 -2.47 11.72
N CYS A 264 4.74 -2.47 11.68
CA CYS A 264 5.54 -2.50 10.47
C CYS A 264 6.66 -3.53 10.59
N ILE A 265 7.22 -3.94 9.46
CA ILE A 265 8.34 -4.87 9.41
C ILE A 265 9.49 -4.18 8.66
N GLU A 266 10.69 -4.19 9.24
CA GLU A 266 11.90 -3.74 8.58
C GLU A 266 12.73 -4.96 8.17
N VAL A 267 13.08 -5.04 6.89
CA VAL A 267 13.83 -6.15 6.29
C VAL A 267 15.14 -5.64 5.74
N ASP A 268 16.26 -6.22 6.15
CA ASP A 268 17.54 -6.07 5.46
C ASP A 268 17.52 -6.94 4.19
N VAL A 269 17.27 -6.32 3.03
CA VAL A 269 17.18 -7.04 1.76
C VAL A 269 18.54 -7.45 1.19
N SER A 270 19.64 -7.02 1.81
CA SER A 270 20.99 -7.48 1.47
C SER A 270 21.28 -8.90 1.98
N GLN A 271 20.52 -9.37 2.97
CA GLN A 271 20.62 -10.68 3.57
C GLN A 271 19.58 -11.64 3.00
N PRO A 272 19.81 -12.97 3.03
CA PRO A 272 18.76 -13.94 2.76
C PRO A 272 17.54 -13.68 3.65
N ILE A 273 16.34 -13.74 3.06
CA ILE A 273 15.11 -13.48 3.83
C ILE A 273 14.95 -14.49 4.98
N ALA A 274 14.59 -14.00 6.14
CA ALA A 274 14.25 -14.82 7.29
C ALA A 274 12.99 -15.68 7.01
N ALA A 275 12.85 -16.79 7.72
CA ALA A 275 11.61 -17.55 7.73
C ALA A 275 10.45 -16.68 8.22
N ALA A 276 9.25 -16.90 7.69
CA ALA A 276 8.10 -16.03 7.93
C ALA A 276 7.72 -15.92 9.42
N ASP A 277 7.85 -16.98 10.19
CA ASP A 277 7.61 -16.98 11.64
C ASP A 277 8.63 -16.11 12.40
N VAL A 278 9.89 -16.10 11.95
CA VAL A 278 10.94 -15.23 12.49
C VAL A 278 10.66 -13.79 12.12
N LEU A 279 10.30 -13.53 10.86
CA LEU A 279 9.99 -12.19 10.36
C LEU A 279 8.78 -11.59 11.09
N ALA A 280 7.72 -12.38 11.33
CA ALA A 280 6.56 -11.94 12.09
C ALA A 280 6.91 -11.50 13.54
N ARG A 281 7.84 -12.21 14.20
CA ARG A 281 8.33 -11.83 15.54
C ARG A 281 9.18 -10.54 15.54
N GLN A 282 9.72 -10.14 14.40
CA GLN A 282 10.49 -8.90 14.24
C GLN A 282 9.62 -7.67 13.97
N ALA A 283 8.30 -7.84 13.81
CA ALA A 283 7.38 -6.73 13.60
C ALA A 283 7.43 -5.73 14.76
N LYS A 284 7.54 -4.45 14.42
CA LYS A 284 7.66 -3.33 15.36
C LYS A 284 6.35 -2.54 15.40
N PRO A 285 6.00 -1.86 16.52
CA PRO A 285 4.92 -0.87 16.50
C PRO A 285 5.19 0.21 15.44
N LEU A 286 4.16 0.52 14.64
CA LEU A 286 4.21 1.65 13.72
C LEU A 286 3.88 2.95 14.45
N LEU A 287 2.85 2.93 15.29
CA LEU A 287 2.40 4.04 16.12
C LEU A 287 2.98 3.91 17.54
N GLY A 288 3.17 5.02 18.23
CA GLY A 288 3.54 5.00 19.67
C GLY A 288 5.03 4.92 19.99
N GLY A 289 5.94 5.07 19.05
CA GLY A 289 7.40 5.17 19.29
C GLY A 289 7.88 6.52 19.83
N LEU A 290 7.01 7.43 20.28
CA LEU A 290 7.34 8.78 20.76
C LEU A 290 7.32 8.93 22.30
N GLY A 291 7.24 7.85 23.05
CA GLY A 291 7.35 7.89 24.52
C GLY A 291 8.80 7.98 25.00
N GLY A 292 9.58 9.02 24.58
CA GLY A 292 10.96 9.09 25.03
C GLY A 292 11.79 10.31 24.63
N LEU A 293 11.21 11.38 24.11
CA LEU A 293 11.94 12.65 23.97
C LEU A 293 11.09 13.81 24.52
N GLY A 294 11.28 14.07 25.84
CA GLY A 294 11.20 15.36 26.48
C GLY A 294 9.92 16.18 26.29
N ALA A 295 8.86 15.91 27.05
CA ALA A 295 8.02 16.97 27.55
C ALA A 295 8.84 17.74 28.60
N ALA A 296 9.66 18.71 28.19
CA ALA A 296 10.10 19.76 29.05
C ALA A 296 8.91 20.70 29.25
N SER A 297 8.22 20.52 30.36
CA SER A 297 7.27 21.48 30.91
C SER A 297 7.99 22.82 31.09
N GLU A 298 7.79 23.80 30.21
CA GLU A 298 7.95 25.18 30.57
C GLU A 298 6.66 25.62 31.30
N GLU A 299 6.66 25.42 32.60
CA GLU A 299 5.92 26.31 33.52
C GLU A 299 6.49 27.72 33.31
N ARG A 300 5.72 28.60 32.74
CA ARG A 300 5.88 30.05 32.91
C ARG A 300 4.69 30.57 33.71
N ASP A 301 4.98 30.78 34.99
CA ASP A 301 4.26 31.75 35.80
C ASP A 301 4.19 33.12 35.09
N LEU A 302 3.02 33.67 34.91
CA LEU A 302 2.48 34.99 35.24
C LEU A 302 1.20 35.26 34.46
#